data_134a1493f85cc07d9b8f927ab52badb4
#
_entry.id   134a1493f85cc07d9b8f927ab52badb4
#
_cell.length_a   1.000
_cell.length_b   1.000
_cell.length_c   1.000
_cell.angle_alpha   90.00
_cell.angle_beta   90.00
_cell.angle_gamma   90.00
#
_symmetry.space_group_name_H-M   'P 1'
#
loop_
_entity.id
_entity.type
_entity.pdbx_description
1 polymer ?
#
loop_
_entity_poly.entity_id
_entity_poly.type
_entity_poly.pdbx_seq_one_letter_code
_entity_poly.pdbx_strand_id
1 'polypeptide(L)'
;ALSTESSDAGTPTVAKQILVSDVDKHVIAFGCDPQTAIGTQDPLLIRFSDQESLTDWTATSTNTAGSLQVGSGSEIVGAVETKQQVVVFTDKSVHAMQFLGPPYTFGIRQISGNTTIVSPNAAKAVDDTVFWMGDNEFYVFDGGVQKLPCTVKSYVFNDFNASQGLKVFAALNSSYGEIWWFYCSADSEEIDKYVIFNYEEQVWTYGNLSRTAWVDRGIITFPIA
;
A
#
# COMPACT_ATOMS: atom_id res chain seq x y z
N ALA A 1 -4.57 -16.27 12.31
CA ALA A 1 -4.58 -16.20 10.83
C ALA A 1 -6.04 -16.17 10.37
N LEU A 2 -6.34 -15.57 9.20
CA LEU A 2 -7.70 -15.57 8.61
C LEU A 2 -8.24 -16.99 8.48
N SER A 3 -7.39 -17.93 8.08
CA SER A 3 -7.73 -19.34 7.92
C SER A 3 -8.11 -20.07 9.22
N THR A 4 -7.82 -19.53 10.39
CA THR A 4 -8.24 -20.09 11.68
C THR A 4 -9.62 -19.62 12.10
N GLU A 5 -10.05 -18.47 11.62
CA GLU A 5 -11.37 -17.89 11.90
C GLU A 5 -12.43 -18.31 10.85
N SER A 6 -11.98 -18.74 9.67
CA SER A 6 -12.84 -19.17 8.57
C SER A 6 -12.91 -20.69 8.49
N SER A 7 -14.13 -21.23 8.37
CA SER A 7 -14.38 -22.64 8.05
C SER A 7 -14.37 -22.90 6.53
N ASP A 8 -14.28 -21.86 5.70
CA ASP A 8 -14.22 -22.00 4.24
C ASP A 8 -12.85 -22.52 3.79
N ALA A 9 -12.84 -23.66 3.12
CA ALA A 9 -11.64 -24.26 2.53
C ALA A 9 -11.00 -23.35 1.45
N GLY A 10 -11.71 -22.35 0.96
CA GLY A 10 -11.22 -21.36 0.01
C GLY A 10 -10.45 -20.20 0.62
N THR A 11 -10.39 -20.08 1.96
CA THR A 11 -9.71 -18.93 2.61
C THR A 11 -8.20 -18.95 2.35
N PRO A 12 -7.59 -17.80 1.95
CA PRO A 12 -6.15 -17.69 1.77
C PRO A 12 -5.38 -18.03 3.05
N THR A 13 -4.36 -18.87 2.94
CA THR A 13 -3.47 -19.27 4.06
C THR A 13 -2.16 -18.51 4.02
N VAL A 14 -1.76 -18.00 2.87
CA VAL A 14 -0.57 -17.18 2.64
C VAL A 14 -1.00 -15.91 1.94
N ALA A 15 -0.57 -14.75 2.45
CA ALA A 15 -0.76 -13.47 1.81
C ALA A 15 0.37 -12.51 2.21
N LYS A 16 0.79 -11.65 1.30
CA LYS A 16 1.79 -10.62 1.56
C LYS A 16 1.20 -9.46 2.35
N GLN A 17 -0.02 -9.05 1.99
CA GLN A 17 -0.78 -8.00 2.68
C GLN A 17 -2.27 -8.33 2.66
N ILE A 18 -2.95 -7.88 3.71
CA ILE A 18 -4.40 -7.92 3.81
C ILE A 18 -4.89 -6.50 4.04
N LEU A 19 -5.97 -6.15 3.35
CA LEU A 19 -6.69 -4.89 3.50
C LEU A 19 -8.16 -5.20 3.70
N VAL A 20 -8.81 -4.43 4.55
CA VAL A 20 -10.28 -4.44 4.68
C VAL A 20 -10.77 -3.17 4.04
N SER A 21 -11.56 -3.27 2.97
CA SER A 21 -12.12 -2.10 2.33
C SER A 21 -13.26 -1.53 3.17
N ASP A 22 -13.09 -0.28 3.58
CA ASP A 22 -14.11 0.45 4.36
C ASP A 22 -15.32 0.82 3.51
N VAL A 23 -15.12 1.00 2.21
CA VAL A 23 -16.17 1.42 1.26
C VAL A 23 -16.96 0.22 0.76
N ASP A 24 -16.25 -0.78 0.23
CA ASP A 24 -16.86 -1.92 -0.46
C ASP A 24 -17.11 -3.12 0.46
N LYS A 25 -16.58 -3.05 1.69
CA LYS A 25 -16.75 -4.05 2.77
C LYS A 25 -16.30 -5.47 2.38
N HIS A 26 -15.19 -5.55 1.69
CA HIS A 26 -14.51 -6.80 1.36
C HIS A 26 -13.19 -6.92 2.12
N VAL A 27 -12.81 -8.13 2.47
CA VAL A 27 -11.43 -8.44 2.86
C VAL A 27 -10.67 -8.81 1.60
N ILE A 28 -9.55 -8.12 1.34
CA ILE A 28 -8.74 -8.28 0.14
C ILE A 28 -7.35 -8.77 0.54
N ALA A 29 -6.92 -9.89 -0.04
CA ALA A 29 -5.60 -10.49 0.16
C ALA A 29 -4.75 -10.29 -1.09
N PHE A 30 -3.56 -9.73 -0.92
CA PHE A 30 -2.61 -9.42 -1.99
C PHE A 30 -1.42 -10.36 -1.94
N GLY A 31 -0.95 -10.82 -3.12
CA GLY A 31 0.15 -11.77 -3.24
C GLY A 31 -0.15 -13.03 -2.42
N CYS A 32 -1.27 -13.68 -2.71
CA CYS A 32 -1.81 -14.79 -1.90
C CYS A 32 -1.84 -16.11 -2.67
N ASP A 33 -2.19 -17.19 -1.99
CA ASP A 33 -2.35 -18.50 -2.59
C ASP A 33 -3.69 -18.61 -3.33
N PRO A 34 -3.71 -19.23 -4.53
CA PRO A 34 -4.94 -19.49 -5.27
C PRO A 34 -5.78 -20.60 -4.60
N GLN A 35 -7.09 -20.53 -4.77
CA GLN A 35 -8.02 -21.54 -4.22
C GLN A 35 -7.68 -22.97 -4.69
N THR A 36 -7.09 -23.12 -5.87
CA THR A 36 -6.73 -24.40 -6.47
C THR A 36 -5.41 -24.97 -5.93
N ALA A 37 -4.61 -24.15 -5.22
CA ALA A 37 -3.30 -24.55 -4.67
C ALA A 37 -3.03 -23.84 -3.33
N ILE A 38 -3.91 -24.08 -2.36
CA ILE A 38 -3.79 -23.51 -1.01
C ILE A 38 -2.41 -23.81 -0.41
N GLY A 39 -1.79 -22.77 0.17
CA GLY A 39 -0.44 -22.85 0.74
C GLY A 39 0.69 -22.56 -0.25
N THR A 40 0.42 -22.46 -1.56
CA THR A 40 1.41 -22.09 -2.57
C THR A 40 1.15 -20.66 -3.04
N GLN A 41 1.99 -19.73 -2.61
CA GLN A 41 1.82 -18.32 -2.92
C GLN A 41 1.96 -18.02 -4.43
N ASP A 42 1.02 -17.29 -4.99
CA ASP A 42 1.16 -16.57 -6.26
C ASP A 42 1.40 -15.08 -5.93
N PRO A 43 2.61 -14.55 -6.22
CA PRO A 43 2.96 -13.19 -5.84
C PRO A 43 2.16 -12.08 -6.52
N LEU A 44 1.46 -12.39 -7.62
CA LEU A 44 0.66 -11.43 -8.39
C LEU A 44 -0.85 -11.64 -8.27
N LEU A 45 -1.28 -12.60 -7.46
CA LEU A 45 -2.69 -12.89 -7.25
C LEU A 45 -3.30 -11.98 -6.17
N ILE A 46 -4.49 -11.47 -6.46
CA ILE A 46 -5.35 -10.77 -5.50
C ILE A 46 -6.60 -11.62 -5.32
N ARG A 47 -7.00 -11.85 -4.08
CA ARG A 47 -8.29 -12.49 -3.77
C ARG A 47 -9.09 -11.62 -2.82
N PHE A 48 -10.39 -11.67 -2.94
CA PHE A 48 -11.30 -10.93 -2.09
C PHE A 48 -12.45 -11.82 -1.61
N SER A 49 -12.86 -11.57 -0.37
CA SER A 49 -13.99 -12.28 0.24
C SER A 49 -15.31 -11.88 -0.40
N ASP A 50 -16.40 -12.55 -0.03
CA ASP A 50 -17.74 -12.01 -0.25
C ASP A 50 -17.95 -10.71 0.55
N GLN A 51 -18.85 -9.85 0.07
CA GLN A 51 -19.15 -8.57 0.70
C GLN A 51 -19.69 -8.78 2.12
N GLU A 52 -19.22 -7.99 3.07
CA GLU A 52 -19.57 -8.06 4.50
C GLU A 52 -19.26 -9.42 5.16
N SER A 53 -18.44 -10.27 4.51
CA SER A 53 -18.04 -11.57 5.01
C SER A 53 -16.54 -11.68 5.24
N LEU A 54 -16.12 -12.18 6.39
CA LEU A 54 -14.71 -12.51 6.69
C LEU A 54 -14.38 -13.95 6.29
N THR A 55 -15.39 -14.79 6.09
CA THR A 55 -15.27 -16.24 6.04
C THR A 55 -15.59 -16.86 4.69
N ASP A 56 -16.29 -16.16 3.80
CA ASP A 56 -16.65 -16.67 2.48
C ASP A 56 -15.65 -16.18 1.42
N TRP A 57 -14.78 -17.07 0.96
CA TRP A 57 -13.72 -16.81 -0.02
C TRP A 57 -13.86 -17.66 -1.29
N THR A 58 -14.85 -18.56 -1.30
CA THR A 58 -15.10 -19.41 -2.45
C THR A 58 -16.01 -18.71 -3.44
N ALA A 59 -15.49 -18.36 -4.61
CA ALA A 59 -16.24 -17.70 -5.67
C ALA A 59 -17.37 -18.60 -6.19
N THR A 60 -18.59 -18.08 -6.19
CA THR A 60 -19.80 -18.73 -6.70
C THR A 60 -20.56 -17.77 -7.63
N SER A 61 -21.59 -18.28 -8.30
CA SER A 61 -22.46 -17.43 -9.14
C SER A 61 -23.38 -16.49 -8.36
N THR A 62 -23.45 -16.65 -7.04
CA THR A 62 -24.40 -15.93 -6.17
C THR A 62 -23.74 -15.02 -5.14
N ASN A 63 -22.42 -15.08 -4.98
CA ASN A 63 -21.65 -14.20 -4.09
C ASN A 63 -20.70 -13.30 -4.87
N THR A 64 -20.03 -12.39 -4.16
CA THR A 64 -19.10 -11.41 -4.72
C THR A 64 -17.64 -11.80 -4.50
N ALA A 65 -17.36 -12.94 -3.87
CA ALA A 65 -15.99 -13.45 -3.70
C ALA A 65 -15.34 -13.74 -5.06
N GLY A 66 -14.03 -13.51 -5.15
CA GLY A 66 -13.33 -13.72 -6.41
C GLY A 66 -11.84 -13.50 -6.34
N SER A 67 -11.23 -13.47 -7.54
CA SER A 67 -9.81 -13.21 -7.69
C SER A 67 -9.49 -12.41 -8.94
N LEU A 68 -8.37 -11.68 -8.88
CA LEU A 68 -7.80 -10.94 -10.00
C LEU A 68 -6.30 -11.25 -10.11
N GLN A 69 -5.79 -11.33 -11.32
CA GLN A 69 -4.37 -11.47 -11.60
C GLN A 69 -3.79 -10.15 -12.05
N VAL A 70 -2.72 -9.70 -11.40
CA VAL A 70 -1.97 -8.52 -11.84
C VAL A 70 -1.11 -8.90 -13.04
N GLY A 71 -1.22 -8.16 -14.12
CA GLY A 71 -0.58 -8.50 -15.40
C GLY A 71 0.85 -8.00 -15.58
N SER A 72 1.44 -7.31 -14.57
CA SER A 72 2.75 -6.66 -14.72
C SER A 72 3.49 -6.62 -13.38
N GLY A 73 4.79 -6.89 -13.41
CA GLY A 73 5.64 -7.05 -12.25
C GLY A 73 5.99 -8.51 -11.95
N SER A 74 6.76 -8.72 -10.90
CA SER A 74 7.13 -10.06 -10.40
C SER A 74 6.40 -10.39 -9.11
N GLU A 75 6.08 -9.38 -8.32
CA GLU A 75 5.34 -9.50 -7.07
C GLU A 75 4.58 -8.23 -6.74
N ILE A 76 3.49 -8.36 -6.00
CA ILE A 76 2.82 -7.25 -5.34
C ILE A 76 3.66 -6.88 -4.11
N VAL A 77 4.09 -5.63 -4.03
CA VAL A 77 4.83 -5.10 -2.88
C VAL A 77 3.87 -4.66 -1.79
N GLY A 78 2.81 -3.93 -2.16
CA GLY A 78 1.83 -3.44 -1.21
C GLY A 78 0.60 -2.82 -1.88
N ALA A 79 -0.37 -2.44 -1.08
CA ALA A 79 -1.58 -1.77 -1.54
C ALA A 79 -2.03 -0.71 -0.52
N VAL A 80 -2.65 0.35 -1.02
CA VAL A 80 -3.21 1.45 -0.21
C VAL A 80 -4.61 1.77 -0.70
N GLU A 81 -5.56 1.83 0.21
CA GLU A 81 -6.93 2.23 -0.09
C GLU A 81 -7.07 3.74 -0.13
N THR A 82 -7.81 4.22 -1.12
CA THR A 82 -8.34 5.57 -1.22
C THR A 82 -9.87 5.51 -1.11
N LYS A 83 -10.55 6.64 -1.15
CA LYS A 83 -12.02 6.66 -1.10
C LYS A 83 -12.70 6.01 -2.31
N GLN A 84 -12.04 5.94 -3.46
CA GLN A 84 -12.64 5.49 -4.72
C GLN A 84 -12.04 4.18 -5.24
N GLN A 85 -10.83 3.82 -4.81
CA GLN A 85 -10.12 2.67 -5.36
C GLN A 85 -8.98 2.22 -4.44
N VAL A 86 -8.48 1.03 -4.69
CA VAL A 86 -7.26 0.54 -4.07
C VAL A 86 -6.10 0.69 -5.05
N VAL A 87 -5.05 1.41 -4.65
CA VAL A 87 -3.81 1.52 -5.42
C VAL A 87 -2.89 0.37 -5.05
N VAL A 88 -2.60 -0.48 -6.02
CA VAL A 88 -1.79 -1.70 -5.86
C VAL A 88 -0.43 -1.48 -6.49
N PHE A 89 0.63 -1.68 -5.72
CA PHE A 89 2.01 -1.53 -6.14
C PHE A 89 2.64 -2.89 -6.38
N THR A 90 3.28 -3.04 -7.54
CA THR A 90 4.21 -4.13 -7.78
C THR A 90 5.65 -3.61 -7.72
N ASP A 91 6.61 -4.50 -7.89
CA ASP A 91 8.03 -4.16 -7.99
C ASP A 91 8.36 -3.24 -9.20
N LYS A 92 7.46 -3.10 -10.19
CA LYS A 92 7.71 -2.35 -11.45
C LYS A 92 6.58 -1.44 -11.89
N SER A 93 5.38 -1.59 -11.35
CA SER A 93 4.20 -0.91 -11.87
C SER A 93 3.19 -0.61 -10.78
N VAL A 94 2.29 0.32 -11.09
CA VAL A 94 1.18 0.71 -10.23
C VAL A 94 -0.13 0.43 -10.94
N HIS A 95 -1.06 -0.13 -10.20
CA HIS A 95 -2.38 -0.51 -10.68
C HIS A 95 -3.47 0.15 -9.83
N ALA A 96 -4.61 0.43 -10.45
CA ALA A 96 -5.82 0.82 -9.76
C ALA A 96 -6.82 -0.33 -9.80
N MET A 97 -7.26 -0.76 -8.63
CA MET A 97 -8.32 -1.73 -8.42
C MET A 97 -9.57 -0.99 -7.96
N GLN A 98 -10.67 -1.16 -8.68
CA GLN A 98 -11.93 -0.47 -8.43
C GLN A 98 -13.08 -1.47 -8.27
N PHE A 99 -14.01 -1.16 -7.39
CA PHE A 99 -15.26 -1.88 -7.29
C PHE A 99 -16.17 -1.53 -8.49
N LEU A 100 -16.57 -2.53 -9.22
CA LEU A 100 -17.43 -2.40 -10.42
C LEU A 100 -18.87 -2.84 -10.15
N GLY A 101 -19.09 -3.56 -9.06
CA GLY A 101 -20.36 -4.22 -8.79
C GLY A 101 -20.58 -5.49 -9.61
N PRO A 102 -21.67 -6.22 -9.29
CA PRO A 102 -21.99 -7.46 -10.00
C PRO A 102 -22.15 -7.24 -11.52
N PRO A 103 -21.69 -8.19 -12.36
CA PRO A 103 -21.17 -9.51 -12.02
C PRO A 103 -19.67 -9.58 -11.81
N TYR A 104 -18.93 -8.47 -11.94
CA TYR A 104 -17.46 -8.50 -11.95
C TYR A 104 -16.82 -8.24 -10.59
N THR A 105 -17.53 -7.71 -9.62
CA THR A 105 -17.12 -7.26 -8.30
C THR A 105 -16.01 -6.22 -8.37
N PHE A 106 -14.78 -6.59 -8.71
CA PHE A 106 -13.63 -5.70 -8.89
C PHE A 106 -13.03 -5.79 -10.28
N GLY A 107 -12.48 -4.68 -10.74
CA GLY A 107 -11.63 -4.62 -11.92
C GLY A 107 -10.28 -4.02 -11.58
N ILE A 108 -9.23 -4.44 -12.28
CA ILE A 108 -7.88 -3.90 -12.11
C ILE A 108 -7.34 -3.38 -13.45
N ARG A 109 -6.70 -2.22 -13.42
CA ARG A 109 -6.03 -1.64 -14.59
C ARG A 109 -4.67 -1.09 -14.21
N GLN A 110 -3.69 -1.24 -15.08
CA GLN A 110 -2.38 -0.59 -14.91
C GLN A 110 -2.51 0.91 -15.15
N ILE A 111 -1.98 1.71 -14.22
CA ILE A 111 -1.96 3.18 -14.30
C ILE A 111 -0.56 3.74 -14.52
N SER A 112 0.49 3.00 -14.16
CA SER A 112 1.87 3.35 -14.48
C SER A 112 2.73 2.11 -14.64
N GLY A 113 3.67 2.15 -15.56
CA GLY A 113 4.81 1.23 -15.66
C GLY A 113 6.11 1.92 -15.24
N ASN A 114 7.15 1.13 -14.96
CA ASN A 114 8.47 1.64 -14.55
C ASN A 114 8.43 2.58 -13.32
N THR A 115 7.57 2.26 -12.37
CA THR A 115 7.41 2.99 -11.13
C THR A 115 7.57 2.03 -9.97
N THR A 116 8.53 2.31 -9.10
CA THR A 116 8.87 1.47 -7.94
C THR A 116 8.27 2.02 -6.66
N ILE A 117 8.19 1.17 -5.65
CA ILE A 117 7.93 1.53 -4.26
C ILE A 117 8.98 0.84 -3.38
N VAL A 118 9.58 1.56 -2.46
CA VAL A 118 10.72 1.06 -1.66
C VAL A 118 10.31 0.04 -0.61
N SER A 119 9.09 0.15 -0.07
CA SER A 119 8.55 -0.79 0.92
C SER A 119 7.02 -0.85 0.88
N PRO A 120 6.40 -1.91 1.44
CA PRO A 120 4.94 -1.99 1.53
C PRO A 120 4.29 -0.82 2.28
N ASN A 121 5.02 -0.23 3.22
CA ASN A 121 4.53 0.84 4.08
C ASN A 121 4.98 2.25 3.62
N ALA A 122 5.70 2.36 2.49
CA ALA A 122 6.21 3.65 1.99
C ALA A 122 5.16 4.51 1.29
N ALA A 123 3.92 4.08 1.21
CA ALA A 123 2.81 4.83 0.62
C ALA A 123 1.78 5.26 1.67
N LYS A 124 1.19 6.46 1.44
CA LYS A 124 0.09 6.97 2.26
C LYS A 124 -0.94 7.66 1.38
N ALA A 125 -2.22 7.39 1.64
CA ALA A 125 -3.32 8.07 1.00
C ALA A 125 -3.78 9.28 1.82
N VAL A 126 -4.12 10.35 1.12
CA VAL A 126 -4.85 11.50 1.62
C VAL A 126 -6.04 11.69 0.68
N ASP A 127 -7.22 11.38 1.16
CA ASP A 127 -8.43 11.28 0.34
C ASP A 127 -8.23 10.33 -0.86
N ASP A 128 -8.26 10.85 -2.09
CA ASP A 128 -8.04 10.07 -3.32
C ASP A 128 -6.63 10.21 -3.90
N THR A 129 -5.78 11.00 -3.25
CA THR A 129 -4.38 11.18 -3.63
C THR A 129 -3.47 10.24 -2.84
N VAL A 130 -2.55 9.57 -3.52
CA VAL A 130 -1.58 8.68 -2.87
C VAL A 130 -0.17 9.21 -3.10
N PHE A 131 0.59 9.33 -2.02
CA PHE A 131 2.00 9.72 -2.03
C PHE A 131 2.86 8.54 -1.63
N TRP A 132 4.00 8.31 -2.31
CA TRP A 132 4.92 7.24 -1.93
C TRP A 132 6.38 7.54 -2.27
N MET A 133 7.26 6.86 -1.56
CA MET A 133 8.69 6.85 -1.81
C MET A 133 9.05 5.62 -2.66
N GLY A 134 9.65 5.85 -3.81
CA GLY A 134 10.29 4.82 -4.63
C GLY A 134 11.78 4.71 -4.34
N ASP A 135 12.51 3.94 -5.16
CA ASP A 135 13.94 3.69 -4.95
C ASP A 135 14.81 4.93 -5.09
N ASN A 136 14.41 5.90 -5.90
CA ASN A 136 15.19 7.12 -6.18
C ASN A 136 14.32 8.33 -6.51
N GLU A 137 13.03 8.27 -6.26
CA GLU A 137 12.07 9.35 -6.53
C GLU A 137 10.93 9.30 -5.53
N PHE A 138 10.29 10.44 -5.33
CA PHE A 138 8.95 10.49 -4.74
C PHE A 138 7.91 10.58 -5.84
N TYR A 139 6.76 9.99 -5.60
CA TYR A 139 5.67 9.94 -6.55
C TYR A 139 4.35 10.36 -5.92
N VAL A 140 3.45 10.80 -6.77
CA VAL A 140 2.06 11.11 -6.42
C VAL A 140 1.13 10.49 -7.46
N PHE A 141 0.03 9.95 -6.98
CA PHE A 141 -1.13 9.57 -7.78
C PHE A 141 -2.28 10.51 -7.44
N ASP A 142 -2.74 11.23 -8.47
CA ASP A 142 -3.93 12.08 -8.44
C ASP A 142 -4.64 11.92 -9.80
N GLY A 143 -5.36 10.80 -9.95
CA GLY A 143 -5.91 10.37 -11.24
C GLY A 143 -4.88 9.83 -12.26
N GLY A 144 -3.62 10.21 -12.12
CA GLY A 144 -2.46 9.73 -12.88
C GLY A 144 -1.21 9.71 -12.03
N VAL A 145 -0.23 8.86 -12.38
CA VAL A 145 1.05 8.78 -11.64
C VAL A 145 2.03 9.82 -12.18
N GLN A 146 2.57 10.63 -11.29
CA GLN A 146 3.57 11.65 -11.60
C GLN A 146 4.71 11.60 -10.58
N LYS A 147 5.90 12.04 -11.03
CA LYS A 147 7.00 12.31 -10.10
C LYS A 147 6.66 13.54 -9.27
N LEU A 148 6.83 13.43 -7.97
CA LEU A 148 6.66 14.54 -7.05
C LEU A 148 7.97 15.34 -7.00
N PRO A 149 8.00 16.62 -7.46
CA PRO A 149 9.20 17.42 -7.42
C PRO A 149 9.73 17.56 -5.99
N CYS A 150 10.98 17.16 -5.77
CA CYS A 150 11.58 17.17 -4.44
C CYS A 150 12.87 17.98 -4.43
N THR A 151 12.87 19.10 -3.71
CA THR A 151 14.03 20.00 -3.58
C THR A 151 15.17 19.40 -2.77
N VAL A 152 14.87 18.43 -1.91
CA VAL A 152 15.83 17.74 -1.03
C VAL A 152 16.16 16.31 -1.50
N LYS A 153 15.77 15.98 -2.74
CA LYS A 153 15.95 14.64 -3.31
C LYS A 153 17.35 14.09 -3.16
N SER A 154 18.36 14.88 -3.58
CA SER A 154 19.76 14.45 -3.51
C SER A 154 20.24 14.23 -2.07
N TYR A 155 19.76 15.02 -1.13
CA TYR A 155 20.06 14.84 0.29
C TYR A 155 19.53 13.50 0.81
N VAL A 156 18.28 13.18 0.49
CA VAL A 156 17.60 11.95 0.96
C VAL A 156 18.24 10.72 0.31
N PHE A 157 18.25 10.66 -1.04
CA PHE A 157 18.62 9.42 -1.75
C PHE A 157 20.14 9.16 -1.80
N ASN A 158 21.01 10.18 -1.61
CA ASN A 158 22.44 9.93 -1.46
C ASN A 158 22.80 9.40 -0.05
N ASP A 159 21.93 9.61 0.91
CA ASP A 159 22.09 9.19 2.30
C ASP A 159 21.21 7.98 2.66
N PHE A 160 20.37 7.53 1.75
CA PHE A 160 19.43 6.43 1.99
C PHE A 160 20.14 5.07 1.97
N ASN A 161 19.97 4.29 3.05
CA ASN A 161 20.43 2.91 3.10
C ASN A 161 19.45 1.97 2.39
N ALA A 162 19.68 1.71 1.10
CA ALA A 162 18.82 0.85 0.28
C ALA A 162 18.72 -0.59 0.80
N SER A 163 19.74 -1.09 1.52
CA SER A 163 19.69 -2.44 2.13
C SER A 163 18.67 -2.55 3.26
N GLN A 164 18.27 -1.42 3.86
CA GLN A 164 17.26 -1.30 4.90
C GLN A 164 15.94 -0.72 4.34
N GLY A 165 15.75 -0.70 3.03
CA GLY A 165 14.60 -0.10 2.35
C GLY A 165 13.25 -0.60 2.87
N LEU A 166 13.13 -1.88 3.23
CA LEU A 166 11.90 -2.46 3.77
C LEU A 166 11.45 -1.86 5.12
N LYS A 167 12.33 -1.14 5.83
CA LYS A 167 11.99 -0.44 7.07
C LYS A 167 11.34 0.92 6.83
N VAL A 168 11.42 1.46 5.62
CA VAL A 168 10.79 2.75 5.28
C VAL A 168 9.28 2.67 5.49
N PHE A 169 8.73 3.66 6.16
CA PHE A 169 7.29 3.80 6.25
C PHE A 169 6.85 5.27 6.09
N ALA A 170 5.66 5.44 5.54
CA ALA A 170 5.01 6.72 5.40
C ALA A 170 4.00 6.95 6.52
N ALA A 171 3.95 8.18 7.01
CA ALA A 171 3.04 8.62 8.05
C ALA A 171 2.31 9.89 7.63
N LEU A 172 1.05 10.01 8.04
CA LEU A 172 0.24 11.21 7.82
C LEU A 172 0.22 12.05 9.10
N ASN A 173 0.43 13.35 8.96
CA ASN A 173 0.14 14.35 9.97
C ASN A 173 -0.94 15.29 9.44
N SER A 174 -2.17 14.87 9.57
CA SER A 174 -3.33 15.55 8.97
C SER A 174 -3.58 16.95 9.55
N SER A 175 -3.06 17.25 10.76
CA SER A 175 -3.18 18.57 11.38
C SER A 175 -2.41 19.67 10.64
N TYR A 176 -1.37 19.30 9.93
CA TYR A 176 -0.44 20.23 9.28
C TYR A 176 -0.32 20.01 7.78
N GLY A 177 -1.13 19.10 7.19
CA GLY A 177 -1.06 18.81 5.77
C GLY A 177 0.24 18.15 5.33
N GLU A 178 0.78 17.20 6.14
CA GLU A 178 2.11 16.66 5.95
C GLU A 178 2.10 15.15 5.73
N ILE A 179 2.93 14.70 4.77
CA ILE A 179 3.35 13.30 4.64
C ILE A 179 4.80 13.20 5.10
N TRP A 180 5.05 12.27 6.00
CA TRP A 180 6.35 11.96 6.56
C TRP A 180 6.82 10.62 6.02
N TRP A 181 8.09 10.52 5.60
CA TRP A 181 8.77 9.25 5.34
C TRP A 181 9.92 9.10 6.30
N PHE A 182 9.90 8.02 7.05
CA PHE A 182 10.96 7.64 7.96
C PHE A 182 11.86 6.62 7.27
N TYR A 183 13.18 6.82 7.36
CA TYR A 183 14.14 5.98 6.66
C TYR A 183 15.45 5.83 7.44
N CYS A 184 16.27 4.84 7.05
CA CYS A 184 17.61 4.62 7.58
C CYS A 184 18.61 5.41 6.76
N SER A 185 19.50 6.18 7.42
CA SER A 185 20.64 6.81 6.76
C SER A 185 21.69 5.79 6.33
N ALA A 186 22.63 6.20 5.47
CA ALA A 186 23.64 5.31 4.87
C ALA A 186 24.44 4.49 5.90
N ASP A 187 24.73 5.06 7.06
CA ASP A 187 25.50 4.42 8.12
C ASP A 187 24.62 3.78 9.22
N SER A 188 23.32 3.75 9.05
CA SER A 188 22.37 3.24 10.03
C SER A 188 21.63 2.00 9.53
N GLU A 189 21.47 1.01 10.41
CA GLU A 189 20.58 -0.14 10.19
C GLU A 189 19.18 0.09 10.76
N GLU A 190 18.98 1.14 11.57
CA GLU A 190 17.70 1.51 12.16
C GLU A 190 17.26 2.88 11.67
N ILE A 191 15.94 3.13 11.73
CA ILE A 191 15.36 4.41 11.33
C ILE A 191 15.90 5.52 12.23
N ASP A 192 16.54 6.52 11.61
CA ASP A 192 17.17 7.65 12.29
C ASP A 192 16.86 9.00 11.64
N LYS A 193 16.30 8.98 10.42
CA LYS A 193 15.95 10.18 9.65
C LYS A 193 14.53 10.18 9.14
N TYR A 194 14.07 11.38 8.85
CA TYR A 194 12.80 11.61 8.18
C TYR A 194 12.91 12.69 7.12
N VAL A 195 12.00 12.63 6.17
CA VAL A 195 11.70 13.70 5.21
C VAL A 195 10.19 13.93 5.20
N ILE A 196 9.79 15.20 5.12
CA ILE A 196 8.41 15.63 5.14
C ILE A 196 8.09 16.34 3.82
N PHE A 197 6.93 16.06 3.29
CA PHE A 197 6.30 16.86 2.25
C PHE A 197 5.01 17.46 2.80
N ASN A 198 4.95 18.78 2.87
CA ASN A 198 3.71 19.49 3.12
C ASN A 198 2.96 19.61 1.79
N TYR A 199 1.83 18.90 1.67
CA TYR A 199 1.07 18.81 0.41
C TYR A 199 0.18 20.04 0.18
N GLU A 200 -0.09 20.86 1.19
CA GLU A 200 -0.83 22.13 1.06
C GLU A 200 0.08 23.26 0.59
N GLU A 201 1.27 23.38 1.20
CA GLU A 201 2.26 24.42 0.90
C GLU A 201 3.26 24.00 -0.18
N GLN A 202 3.32 22.71 -0.52
CA GLN A 202 4.27 22.12 -1.47
C GLN A 202 5.74 22.33 -1.09
N VAL A 203 6.04 22.25 0.20
CA VAL A 203 7.37 22.48 0.76
C VAL A 203 7.93 21.18 1.34
N TRP A 204 9.25 21.01 1.20
CA TRP A 204 9.99 19.87 1.75
C TRP A 204 10.81 20.28 2.96
N THR A 205 10.77 19.47 4.01
CA THR A 205 11.64 19.57 5.17
C THR A 205 12.21 18.20 5.53
N TYR A 206 13.29 18.16 6.31
CA TYR A 206 13.94 16.92 6.75
C TYR A 206 14.59 17.10 8.10
N GLY A 207 14.88 16.00 8.76
CA GLY A 207 15.57 16.01 10.05
C GLY A 207 15.90 14.63 10.56
N ASN A 208 16.32 14.57 11.83
CA ASN A 208 16.70 13.35 12.52
C ASN A 208 15.64 13.02 13.56
N LEU A 209 15.04 11.85 13.48
CA LEU A 209 14.08 11.34 14.45
C LEU A 209 13.99 9.82 14.33
N SER A 210 14.39 9.12 15.40
CA SER A 210 14.31 7.65 15.46
C SER A 210 12.93 7.23 15.93
N ARG A 211 12.06 6.85 14.99
CA ARG A 211 10.72 6.32 15.26
C ARG A 211 10.41 5.18 14.31
N THR A 212 9.78 4.15 14.82
CA THR A 212 9.43 2.93 14.07
C THR A 212 7.92 2.74 13.90
N ALA A 213 7.13 3.61 14.53
CA ALA A 213 5.68 3.60 14.46
C ALA A 213 5.14 5.03 14.50
N TRP A 214 3.96 5.22 13.93
CA TRP A 214 3.26 6.50 13.91
C TRP A 214 1.75 6.27 13.85
N VAL A 215 1.03 7.01 14.67
CA VAL A 215 -0.43 7.09 14.59
C VAL A 215 -0.80 8.56 14.45
N ASP A 216 -1.54 8.89 13.39
CA ASP A 216 -2.08 10.24 13.20
C ASP A 216 -3.11 10.57 14.29
N ARG A 217 -3.45 11.83 14.40
CA ARG A 217 -4.51 12.29 15.31
C ARG A 217 -5.83 11.53 15.05
N GLY A 218 -6.54 11.25 16.11
CA GLY A 218 -7.86 10.63 16.05
C GLY A 218 -8.64 11.05 17.30
N ILE A 219 -8.93 10.12 18.18
CA ILE A 219 -9.46 10.42 19.52
C ILE A 219 -8.45 11.25 20.33
N ILE A 220 -7.17 11.04 20.10
CA ILE A 220 -6.08 11.83 20.68
C ILE A 220 -5.80 13.01 19.74
N THR A 221 -5.69 14.21 20.32
CA THR A 221 -5.59 15.48 19.59
C THR A 221 -4.26 15.64 18.82
N PHE A 222 -3.21 14.91 19.21
CA PHE A 222 -1.87 14.98 18.62
C PHE A 222 -1.44 13.62 18.09
N PRO A 223 -0.62 13.57 17.02
CA PRO A 223 -0.03 12.32 16.56
C PRO A 223 0.89 11.73 17.63
N ILE A 224 1.01 10.39 17.63
CA ILE A 224 1.89 9.63 18.52
C ILE A 224 2.94 8.91 17.66
N ALA A 225 4.21 9.00 18.10
CA ALA A 225 5.37 8.40 17.45
C ALA A 225 6.24 7.60 18.44
#